data_f72edc6a05c0b899e910f547fb1cc3b5
#
_entry.id   f72edc6a05c0b899e910f547fb1cc3b5
#
_cell.length_a   1.000
_cell.length_b   1.000
_cell.length_c   1.000
_cell.angle_alpha   90.00
_cell.angle_beta   90.00
_cell.angle_gamma   90.00
#
_symmetry.space_group_name_H-M   'P 1'
#
loop_
_entity.id
_entity.type
_entity.pdbx_description
1 polymer ?
#
loop_
_entity_poly.entity_id
_entity_poly.type
_entity_poly.pdbx_seq_one_letter_code
_entity_poly.pdbx_strand_id
1 'polypeptide(L)'
;DQLNRENHSIENIKFFFVTVDPARDNPDRLKEFLSNFSNNLIGLTGTHENLMPIWKDFFVHVEPATNSEHQNYLGTSEQSDEISNKEKNYMVQHTAFYYIFDDNDVLRSILPFGSSIEQMVEDLKNL
;
A
#
# COMPACT_ATOMS: atom_id res chain seq x y z
N ASP A 1 6.78 17.88 10.66
CA ASP A 1 7.53 18.99 11.28
C ASP A 1 7.88 18.79 12.74
N GLN A 2 7.27 17.83 13.47
CA GLN A 2 7.72 17.48 14.83
C GLN A 2 9.05 16.72 14.82
N LEU A 3 9.32 15.87 13.85
CA LEU A 3 10.59 15.16 13.69
C LEU A 3 11.77 16.12 13.41
N ASN A 4 11.50 17.25 12.74
CA ASN A 4 12.53 18.27 12.47
C ASN A 4 12.95 19.09 13.71
N ARG A 5 12.16 19.06 14.78
CA ARG A 5 12.46 19.82 16.00
C ARG A 5 13.43 19.13 16.96
N GLU A 6 13.68 17.84 16.77
CA GLU A 6 14.43 17.03 17.72
C GLU A 6 15.72 16.40 17.15
N ASN A 7 16.30 16.97 16.09
CA ASN A 7 17.58 16.53 15.49
C ASN A 7 17.62 15.09 14.94
N HIS A 8 16.48 14.43 14.76
CA HIS A 8 16.43 13.18 14.01
C HIS A 8 16.15 13.54 12.56
N SER A 9 17.14 13.37 11.72
CA SER A 9 17.04 13.68 10.29
C SER A 9 16.06 12.74 9.62
N ILE A 10 14.88 13.24 9.23
CA ILE A 10 13.90 12.51 8.38
C ILE A 10 14.55 12.07 7.06
N GLU A 11 15.68 12.66 6.69
CA GLU A 11 16.42 12.36 5.46
C GLU A 11 16.88 10.90 5.37
N ASN A 12 17.03 10.22 6.51
CA ASN A 12 17.45 8.82 6.55
C ASN A 12 16.27 7.83 6.60
N ILE A 13 15.04 8.32 6.74
CA ILE A 13 13.85 7.45 6.80
C ILE A 13 13.29 7.27 5.39
N LYS A 14 13.12 6.01 4.99
CA LYS A 14 12.45 5.64 3.75
C LYS A 14 11.03 5.19 4.05
N PHE A 15 10.08 5.73 3.31
CA PHE A 15 8.68 5.37 3.42
C PHE A 15 8.24 4.58 2.20
N PHE A 16 7.71 3.40 2.42
CA PHE A 16 7.20 2.53 1.38
C PHE A 16 5.68 2.41 1.49
N PHE A 17 5.02 2.49 0.36
CA PHE A 17 3.60 2.19 0.21
C PHE A 17 3.45 0.99 -0.71
N VAL A 18 2.89 -0.10 -0.21
CA VAL A 18 2.64 -1.32 -1.01
C VAL A 18 1.16 -1.38 -1.34
N THR A 19 0.84 -1.46 -2.63
CA THR A 19 -0.56 -1.54 -3.05
C THR A 19 -1.20 -2.87 -2.65
N VAL A 20 -2.50 -2.83 -2.42
CA VAL A 20 -3.38 -4.01 -2.26
C VAL A 20 -4.30 -4.21 -3.46
N ASP A 21 -4.18 -3.36 -4.49
CA ASP A 21 -4.99 -3.41 -5.70
C ASP A 21 -4.15 -3.16 -6.97
N PRO A 22 -3.30 -4.12 -7.34
CA PRO A 22 -2.44 -3.96 -8.51
C PRO A 22 -3.19 -3.85 -9.83
N ALA A 23 -4.47 -4.22 -9.86
CA ALA A 23 -5.28 -4.10 -11.06
C ALA A 23 -5.59 -2.64 -11.42
N ARG A 24 -5.70 -1.76 -10.40
CA ARG A 24 -5.90 -0.32 -10.58
C ARG A 24 -4.61 0.48 -10.43
N ASP A 25 -3.69 0.01 -9.60
CA ASP A 25 -2.49 0.75 -9.20
C ASP A 25 -1.29 0.36 -10.05
N ASN A 26 -1.26 0.82 -11.30
CA ASN A 26 -0.05 0.76 -12.09
C ASN A 26 0.98 1.79 -11.56
N PRO A 27 2.27 1.71 -11.97
CA PRO A 27 3.33 2.59 -11.45
C PRO A 27 3.04 4.09 -11.59
N ASP A 28 2.48 4.51 -12.72
CA ASP A 28 2.22 5.92 -12.98
C ASP A 28 1.08 6.45 -12.10
N ARG A 29 0.00 5.70 -11.99
CA ARG A 29 -1.15 6.04 -11.14
C ARG A 29 -0.76 6.06 -9.66
N LEU A 30 0.04 5.09 -9.23
CA LEU A 30 0.52 5.05 -7.85
C LEU A 30 1.43 6.24 -7.53
N LYS A 31 2.33 6.59 -8.45
CA LYS A 31 3.18 7.77 -8.33
C LYS A 31 2.36 9.06 -8.25
N GLU A 32 1.38 9.23 -9.13
CA GLU A 32 0.48 10.38 -9.12
C GLU A 32 -0.28 10.46 -7.78
N PHE A 33 -0.86 9.37 -7.33
CA PHE A 33 -1.58 9.31 -6.06
C PHE A 33 -0.69 9.71 -4.87
N LEU A 34 0.51 9.13 -4.75
CA LEU A 34 1.42 9.38 -3.64
C LEU A 34 2.02 10.79 -3.65
N SER A 35 2.15 11.41 -4.82
CA SER A 35 2.64 12.80 -4.94
C SER A 35 1.75 13.82 -4.22
N ASN A 36 0.49 13.50 -4.00
CA ASN A 36 -0.43 14.34 -3.22
C ASN A 36 -0.13 14.36 -1.72
N PHE A 37 0.64 13.39 -1.23
CA PHE A 37 1.00 13.26 0.19
C PHE A 37 2.43 13.69 0.46
N SER A 38 3.39 13.11 -0.25
CA SER A 38 4.81 13.44 -0.11
C SER A 38 5.62 12.89 -1.28
N ASN A 39 6.64 13.65 -1.70
CA ASN A 39 7.61 13.19 -2.70
C ASN A 39 8.59 12.12 -2.16
N ASN A 40 8.60 11.90 -0.84
CA ASN A 40 9.47 10.91 -0.19
C ASN A 40 8.81 9.54 -0.06
N LEU A 41 7.57 9.38 -0.50
CA LEU A 41 6.87 8.09 -0.51
C LEU A 41 7.26 7.29 -1.75
N ILE A 42 7.68 6.05 -1.52
CA ILE A 42 8.03 5.10 -2.57
C ILE A 42 6.87 4.12 -2.72
N GLY A 43 6.18 4.18 -3.86
CA GLY A 43 5.09 3.26 -4.19
C GLY A 43 5.61 1.95 -4.77
N LEU A 44 5.15 0.85 -4.24
CA LEU A 44 5.46 -0.50 -4.71
C LEU A 44 4.19 -1.16 -5.24
N THR A 45 4.25 -1.61 -6.48
CA THR A 45 3.20 -2.39 -7.15
C THR A 45 3.84 -3.56 -7.90
N GLY A 46 3.02 -4.48 -8.37
CA GLY A 46 3.49 -5.65 -9.10
C GLY A 46 2.31 -6.48 -9.59
N THR A 47 2.57 -7.70 -10.00
CA THR A 47 1.49 -8.64 -10.28
C THR A 47 0.86 -9.12 -8.97
N HIS A 48 -0.40 -9.54 -9.02
CA HIS A 48 -1.08 -10.14 -7.87
C HIS A 48 -0.28 -11.32 -7.30
N GLU A 49 0.30 -12.13 -8.18
CA GLU A 49 1.12 -13.28 -7.82
C GLU A 49 2.37 -12.89 -7.01
N ASN A 50 3.02 -11.78 -7.37
CA ASN A 50 4.20 -11.28 -6.67
C ASN A 50 3.84 -10.58 -5.34
N LEU A 51 2.67 -9.95 -5.26
CA LEU A 51 2.24 -9.23 -4.06
C LEU A 51 1.62 -10.15 -3.00
N MET A 52 1.00 -11.25 -3.40
CA MET A 52 0.32 -12.16 -2.49
C MET A 52 1.23 -12.71 -1.36
N PRO A 53 2.49 -13.13 -1.62
CA PRO A 53 3.40 -13.52 -0.55
C PRO A 53 3.72 -12.38 0.41
N ILE A 54 3.90 -11.17 -0.11
CA ILE A 54 4.16 -9.97 0.71
C ILE A 54 2.98 -9.69 1.63
N TRP A 55 1.76 -9.67 1.11
CA TRP A 55 0.57 -9.46 1.92
C TRP A 55 0.44 -10.52 3.02
N LYS A 56 0.74 -11.77 2.70
CA LYS A 56 0.73 -12.87 3.68
C LYS A 56 1.77 -12.68 4.77
N ASP A 57 3.01 -12.33 4.41
CA ASP A 57 4.12 -12.17 5.35
C ASP A 57 3.89 -10.97 6.28
N PHE A 58 3.21 -9.95 5.78
CA PHE A 58 2.84 -8.76 6.56
C PHE A 58 1.43 -8.85 7.17
N PHE A 59 0.80 -10.01 7.17
CA PHE A 59 -0.55 -10.25 7.73
C PHE A 59 -1.62 -9.29 7.17
N VAL A 60 -1.44 -8.85 5.93
CA VAL A 60 -2.43 -8.01 5.24
C VAL A 60 -3.49 -8.91 4.64
N HIS A 61 -4.71 -8.79 5.15
CA HIS A 61 -5.87 -9.44 4.56
C HIS A 61 -6.47 -8.54 3.48
N VAL A 62 -6.60 -9.09 2.28
CA VAL A 62 -7.19 -8.40 1.12
C VAL A 62 -8.42 -9.18 0.69
N GLU A 63 -9.59 -8.58 0.80
CA GLU A 63 -10.83 -9.18 0.29
C GLU A 63 -11.02 -8.78 -1.18
N PRO A 64 -11.23 -9.77 -2.06
CA PRO A 64 -11.59 -9.49 -3.45
C PRO A 64 -12.87 -8.64 -3.48
N ALA A 65 -12.93 -7.69 -4.37
CA ALA A 65 -14.14 -6.91 -4.58
C ALA A 65 -15.31 -7.84 -4.96
N THR A 66 -16.28 -7.92 -4.07
CA THR A 66 -17.52 -8.68 -4.32
C THR A 66 -18.52 -7.81 -5.09
N ASN A 67 -18.24 -7.50 -6.34
CA ASN A 67 -19.28 -7.08 -7.24
C ASN A 67 -19.76 -8.33 -7.98
N SER A 68 -21.02 -8.64 -7.83
CA SER A 68 -21.72 -9.75 -8.50
C SER A 68 -21.61 -9.77 -10.03
N GLU A 69 -21.04 -8.73 -10.62
CA GLU A 69 -20.72 -8.65 -12.04
C GLU A 69 -19.34 -9.24 -12.41
N HIS A 70 -18.47 -9.54 -11.42
CA HIS A 70 -17.12 -10.07 -11.67
C HIS A 70 -17.04 -11.59 -11.75
N GLN A 71 -18.09 -12.31 -11.38
CA GLN A 71 -18.12 -13.79 -11.51
C GLN A 71 -18.17 -14.28 -12.96
N ASN A 72 -18.47 -13.40 -13.92
CA ASN A 72 -18.54 -13.76 -15.33
C ASN A 72 -17.22 -13.66 -16.10
N TYR A 73 -16.11 -13.23 -15.45
CA TYR A 73 -14.82 -13.07 -16.14
C TYR A 73 -13.87 -14.27 -16.06
N LEU A 74 -14.29 -15.35 -15.42
CA LEU A 74 -13.49 -16.60 -15.34
C LEU A 74 -13.87 -17.65 -16.40
N GLY A 75 -14.66 -17.32 -17.38
CA GLY A 75 -15.04 -18.28 -18.41
C GLY A 75 -15.62 -17.63 -19.64
N THR A 76 -14.84 -17.40 -20.61
CA THR A 76 -14.92 -17.59 -22.05
C THR A 76 -14.15 -16.52 -22.81
N SER A 77 -13.18 -16.98 -23.56
CA SER A 77 -12.58 -16.28 -24.69
C SER A 77 -13.65 -15.82 -25.68
N GLU A 78 -13.47 -14.60 -26.18
CA GLU A 78 -14.17 -13.93 -27.28
C GLU A 78 -15.17 -12.85 -26.83
N GLN A 79 -14.69 -11.64 -26.83
CA GLN A 79 -15.13 -10.47 -27.58
C GLN A 79 -14.45 -9.20 -27.02
N SER A 80 -13.56 -8.72 -27.85
CA SER A 80 -12.83 -7.48 -27.84
C SER A 80 -13.74 -6.24 -27.91
N ASP A 81 -13.23 -5.16 -27.33
CA ASP A 81 -13.32 -3.78 -27.81
C ASP A 81 -14.35 -2.80 -27.23
N GLU A 82 -15.18 -3.13 -26.25
CA GLU A 82 -16.04 -2.10 -25.62
C GLU A 82 -15.93 -1.96 -24.10
N ILE A 83 -14.90 -2.54 -23.45
CA ILE A 83 -14.76 -2.51 -21.98
C ILE A 83 -13.80 -1.42 -21.49
N SER A 84 -13.39 -0.50 -22.37
CA SER A 84 -12.33 0.47 -22.01
C SER A 84 -12.78 1.67 -21.15
N ASN A 85 -14.07 1.84 -20.83
CA ASN A 85 -14.57 3.06 -20.16
C ASN A 85 -15.54 2.86 -18.99
N LYS A 86 -15.83 1.66 -18.54
CA LYS A 86 -16.43 1.50 -17.21
C LYS A 86 -15.29 1.52 -16.19
N GLU A 87 -15.01 2.68 -15.64
CA GLU A 87 -14.18 2.81 -14.45
C GLU A 87 -14.60 1.73 -13.46
N LYS A 88 -13.63 0.91 -13.05
CA LYS A 88 -13.86 -0.20 -12.12
C LYS A 88 -14.15 0.39 -10.74
N ASN A 89 -15.36 0.83 -10.54
CA ASN A 89 -15.85 1.31 -9.24
C ASN A 89 -16.12 0.09 -8.34
N TYR A 90 -15.06 -0.46 -7.77
CA TYR A 90 -15.17 -1.45 -6.72
C TYR A 90 -14.38 -1.03 -5.50
N MET A 91 -14.81 -1.47 -4.33
CA MET A 91 -14.11 -1.27 -3.08
C MET A 91 -13.29 -2.52 -2.75
N VAL A 92 -12.02 -2.33 -2.39
CA VAL A 92 -11.18 -3.39 -1.82
C VAL A 92 -11.16 -3.19 -0.31
N GLN A 93 -11.64 -4.19 0.42
CA GLN A 93 -11.49 -4.22 1.87
C GLN A 93 -10.15 -4.86 2.21
N HIS A 94 -9.39 -4.20 3.06
CA HIS A 94 -8.09 -4.69 3.50
C HIS A 94 -7.76 -4.21 4.90
N THR A 95 -6.92 -4.96 5.58
CA THR A 95 -6.27 -4.49 6.81
C THR A 95 -5.14 -3.52 6.45
N ALA A 96 -4.88 -2.56 7.30
CA ALA A 96 -3.79 -1.60 7.12
C ALA A 96 -3.01 -1.44 8.42
N PHE A 97 -1.70 -1.56 8.31
CA PHE A 97 -0.75 -1.37 9.40
C PHE A 97 0.45 -0.56 8.91
N TYR A 98 1.12 0.09 9.86
CA TYR A 98 2.46 0.63 9.67
C TYR A 98 3.47 -0.34 10.25
N TYR A 99 4.48 -0.68 9.48
CA TYR A 99 5.58 -1.55 9.88
C TYR A 99 6.85 -0.71 9.95
N ILE A 100 7.51 -0.72 11.09
CA ILE A 100 8.72 0.06 11.33
C ILE A 100 9.89 -0.92 11.44
N PHE A 101 10.89 -0.71 10.59
CA PHE A 101 12.13 -1.49 10.55
C PHE A 101 13.31 -0.58 10.90
N ASP A 102 14.31 -1.17 11.56
CA ASP A 102 15.59 -0.50 11.76
C ASP A 102 16.51 -0.60 10.53
N ASP A 103 17.70 -0.05 10.63
CA ASP A 103 18.71 -0.05 9.57
C ASP A 103 19.35 -1.42 9.30
N ASN A 104 19.04 -2.43 10.10
CA ASN A 104 19.41 -3.83 9.91
C ASN A 104 18.26 -4.69 9.37
N ASP A 105 17.21 -4.06 8.85
CA ASP A 105 15.98 -4.70 8.35
C ASP A 105 15.24 -5.53 9.41
N VAL A 106 15.41 -5.20 10.70
CA VAL A 106 14.69 -5.86 11.79
C VAL A 106 13.38 -5.12 12.07
N LEU A 107 12.27 -5.85 12.05
CA LEU A 107 10.96 -5.31 12.43
C LEU A 107 10.95 -4.92 13.91
N ARG A 108 10.71 -3.64 14.19
CA ARG A 108 10.72 -3.06 15.54
C ARG A 108 9.32 -2.77 16.07
N SER A 109 8.43 -2.34 15.21
CA SER A 109 7.07 -2.00 15.63
C SER A 109 6.05 -2.28 14.53
N ILE A 110 4.83 -2.60 14.95
CA ILE A 110 3.64 -2.71 14.10
C ILE A 110 2.56 -1.84 14.73
N LEU A 111 2.15 -0.82 14.01
CA LEU A 111 1.11 0.10 14.44
C LEU A 111 -0.13 -0.03 13.56
N PRO A 112 -1.33 -0.10 14.13
CA PRO A 112 -2.54 -0.12 13.34
C PRO A 112 -2.73 1.20 12.59
N PHE A 113 -3.42 1.15 11.45
CA PHE A 113 -3.81 2.35 10.72
C PHE A 113 -4.64 3.27 11.63
N GLY A 114 -4.29 4.55 11.62
CA GLY A 114 -4.91 5.54 12.51
C GLY A 114 -4.17 5.74 13.84
N SER A 115 -3.05 5.08 14.06
CA SER A 115 -2.16 5.39 15.19
C SER A 115 -1.73 6.84 15.14
N SER A 116 -1.54 7.43 16.33
CA SER A 116 -1.16 8.85 16.41
C SER A 116 0.26 9.09 15.90
N ILE A 117 0.51 10.31 15.43
CA ILE A 117 1.84 10.73 14.98
C ILE A 117 2.84 10.65 16.14
N GLU A 118 2.41 10.99 17.35
CA GLU A 118 3.23 10.94 18.56
C GLU A 118 3.75 9.53 18.81
N GLN A 119 2.89 8.52 18.68
CA GLN A 119 3.28 7.11 18.84
C GLN A 119 4.30 6.69 17.77
N MET A 120 4.08 7.05 16.51
CA MET A 120 5.02 6.76 15.43
C MET A 120 6.39 7.42 15.67
N VAL A 121 6.39 8.67 16.12
CA VAL A 121 7.61 9.41 16.43
C VAL A 121 8.35 8.77 17.60
N GLU A 122 7.64 8.35 18.64
CA GLU A 122 8.24 7.66 19.78
C GLU A 122 8.91 6.34 19.37
N ASP A 123 8.22 5.54 18.57
CA ASP A 123 8.77 4.28 18.08
C ASP A 123 10.01 4.50 17.20
N LEU A 124 9.99 5.50 16.32
CA LEU A 124 11.13 5.86 15.46
C LEU A 124 12.34 6.38 16.26
N LYS A 125 12.15 7.00 17.42
CA LYS A 125 13.25 7.45 18.31
C LYS A 125 13.93 6.30 19.05
N ASN A 126 13.25 5.17 19.18
CA ASN A 126 13.74 4.00 19.89
C ASN A 126 14.39 2.95 18.96
N LEU A 127 14.57 3.30 17.66
CA LEU A 127 15.32 2.47 16.72
C LEU A 127 16.82 2.60 16.95
#